data_73a2f1c909cf581ff013e8f304846f02
#
_entry.id   73a2f1c909cf581ff013e8f304846f02
#
_cell.length_a   1.000
_cell.length_b   1.000
_cell.length_c   1.000
_cell.angle_alpha   90.00
_cell.angle_beta   90.00
_cell.angle_gamma   90.00
#
_symmetry.space_group_name_H-M   'P 1'
#
loop_
_entity.id
_entity.type
_entity.pdbx_description
1 polymer ?
#
loop_
_entity_poly.entity_id
_entity_poly.type
_entity_poly.pdbx_seq_one_letter_code
_entity_poly.pdbx_strand_id
1 'polypeptide(L)'
;MVHTGQNFDYELNEIFFQELRIRKPDYFLDAAGKNAAETMANVIRKSDELMDQVKPDALLLYGDTNSCISVISAKRRKIPIFHMEAGNRCFDQRVPEEINRKIVDHLSDINMPLSEHARKYLLAEGLRPETVIKTGSPMTEVLIYHKAEIEENDVLEKEGLKKGDYFIVSTHREENVDSEKNFSDLLSSLNAIVDKYHKKVIVSTHPRTRKKLESIGFINSNPMIEFMKPFGFMEYIKLQQNAFCVISDSGTITEESSILHFPAITIRQAHERPEGMDEGTLIMTGLNSDRILESIEIVTSQYAEDADVIHSIPDYASDNVSKKVVRIILSYTDYINRTVWHKEI
;
A
#
# COMPACT_ATOMS: atom_id res chain seq x y z
N MET A 1 -3.36 -12.25 16.89
CA MET A 1 -3.64 -11.35 15.75
C MET A 1 -5.12 -11.00 15.73
N VAL A 2 -5.46 -9.73 15.46
CA VAL A 2 -6.86 -9.24 15.41
C VAL A 2 -7.16 -8.71 14.02
N HIS A 3 -8.25 -9.13 13.42
CA HIS A 3 -8.79 -8.60 12.18
C HIS A 3 -10.05 -7.79 12.47
N THR A 4 -10.09 -6.54 12.03
CA THR A 4 -11.22 -5.65 12.37
C THR A 4 -12.47 -5.92 11.55
N GLY A 5 -12.35 -6.57 10.39
CA GLY A 5 -13.50 -6.90 9.54
C GLY A 5 -14.07 -5.71 8.78
N GLN A 6 -13.24 -4.72 8.43
CA GLN A 6 -13.70 -3.58 7.64
C GLN A 6 -13.87 -3.88 6.15
N ASN A 7 -13.21 -4.93 5.62
CA ASN A 7 -13.34 -5.42 4.25
C ASN A 7 -13.90 -6.84 4.26
N PHE A 8 -14.95 -7.09 3.51
CA PHE A 8 -15.64 -8.38 3.39
C PHE A 8 -15.35 -9.10 2.08
N ASP A 9 -14.82 -8.41 1.06
CA ASP A 9 -14.55 -9.02 -0.24
C ASP A 9 -13.40 -10.04 -0.11
N TYR A 10 -13.65 -11.29 -0.55
CA TYR A 10 -12.65 -12.36 -0.57
C TYR A 10 -11.37 -11.94 -1.29
N GLU A 11 -11.50 -11.25 -2.42
CA GLU A 11 -10.40 -10.76 -3.26
C GLU A 11 -9.51 -9.69 -2.55
N LEU A 12 -10.01 -9.10 -1.45
CA LEU A 12 -9.30 -8.08 -0.67
C LEU A 12 -8.84 -8.57 0.71
N ASN A 13 -9.15 -9.79 1.06
CA ASN A 13 -8.92 -10.31 2.41
C ASN A 13 -8.37 -11.74 2.39
N GLU A 14 -9.22 -12.71 2.13
CA GLU A 14 -8.90 -14.13 2.37
C GLU A 14 -7.84 -14.67 1.41
N ILE A 15 -7.79 -14.17 0.18
CA ILE A 15 -6.77 -14.53 -0.81
C ILE A 15 -5.35 -14.23 -0.27
N PHE A 16 -5.14 -13.07 0.36
CA PHE A 16 -3.83 -12.70 0.91
C PHE A 16 -3.42 -13.59 2.09
N PHE A 17 -4.37 -13.97 2.95
CA PHE A 17 -4.08 -14.91 4.04
C PHE A 17 -3.62 -16.27 3.52
N GLN A 18 -4.25 -16.76 2.44
CA GLN A 18 -3.90 -18.04 1.85
C GLN A 18 -2.56 -17.98 1.11
N GLU A 19 -2.38 -17.01 0.22
CA GLU A 19 -1.18 -16.88 -0.60
C GLU A 19 0.07 -16.58 0.22
N LEU A 20 -0.01 -15.61 1.13
CA LEU A 20 1.10 -15.25 2.00
C LEU A 20 1.26 -16.21 3.19
N ARG A 21 0.47 -17.27 3.26
CA ARG A 21 0.47 -18.30 4.33
C ARG A 21 0.39 -17.68 5.72
N ILE A 22 -0.38 -16.60 5.84
CA ILE A 22 -0.59 -15.93 7.12
C ILE A 22 -1.57 -16.77 7.95
N ARG A 23 -1.22 -17.01 9.21
CA ARG A 23 -2.13 -17.71 10.12
C ARG A 23 -3.45 -16.94 10.27
N LYS A 24 -4.54 -17.67 10.48
CA LYS A 24 -5.85 -17.04 10.72
C LYS A 24 -5.79 -16.11 11.93
N PRO A 25 -6.51 -14.97 11.91
CA PRO A 25 -6.67 -14.12 13.08
C PRO A 25 -7.23 -14.90 14.28
N ASP A 26 -6.71 -14.59 15.47
CA ASP A 26 -7.24 -15.17 16.71
C ASP A 26 -8.62 -14.56 17.04
N TYR A 27 -8.84 -13.30 16.61
CA TYR A 27 -10.07 -12.54 16.83
C TYR A 27 -10.50 -11.83 15.56
N PHE A 28 -11.80 -11.87 15.29
CA PHE A 28 -12.44 -11.14 14.20
C PHE A 28 -13.50 -10.21 14.79
N LEU A 29 -13.34 -8.88 14.58
CA LEU A 29 -14.18 -7.90 15.25
C LEU A 29 -15.50 -7.60 14.53
N ASP A 30 -15.58 -7.90 13.22
CA ASP A 30 -16.76 -7.53 12.41
C ASP A 30 -17.20 -6.08 12.65
N ALA A 31 -16.26 -5.14 12.42
CA ALA A 31 -16.44 -3.74 12.76
C ALA A 31 -17.02 -2.89 11.63
N ALA A 32 -17.24 -3.44 10.43
CA ALA A 32 -17.83 -2.69 9.34
C ALA A 32 -19.21 -2.11 9.74
N GLY A 33 -19.41 -0.87 9.39
CA GLY A 33 -20.66 -0.15 9.59
C GLY A 33 -21.24 0.33 8.25
N LYS A 34 -22.35 1.04 8.31
CA LYS A 34 -23.02 1.59 7.10
C LYS A 34 -22.22 2.71 6.44
N ASN A 35 -21.31 3.32 7.18
CA ASN A 35 -20.42 4.38 6.72
C ASN A 35 -19.12 4.39 7.52
N ALA A 36 -18.17 5.22 7.12
CA ALA A 36 -16.86 5.32 7.75
C ALA A 36 -16.94 5.68 9.24
N ALA A 37 -17.81 6.61 9.63
CA ALA A 37 -17.96 7.03 11.03
C ALA A 37 -18.48 5.90 11.92
N GLU A 38 -19.45 5.12 11.45
CA GLU A 38 -19.96 3.95 12.16
C GLU A 38 -18.90 2.85 12.26
N THR A 39 -18.14 2.61 11.18
CA THR A 39 -17.01 1.69 11.18
C THR A 39 -15.96 2.08 12.22
N MET A 40 -15.55 3.35 12.25
CA MET A 40 -14.58 3.85 13.23
C MET A 40 -15.09 3.70 14.66
N ALA A 41 -16.38 4.04 14.92
CA ALA A 41 -17.01 3.86 16.23
C ALA A 41 -17.01 2.37 16.66
N ASN A 42 -17.33 1.48 15.74
CA ASN A 42 -17.30 0.03 15.99
C ASN A 42 -15.89 -0.47 16.27
N VAL A 43 -14.88 0.00 15.51
CA VAL A 43 -13.47 -0.33 15.76
C VAL A 43 -13.07 0.07 17.18
N ILE A 44 -13.35 1.31 17.59
CA ILE A 44 -13.04 1.80 18.94
C ILE A 44 -13.71 0.92 20.00
N ARG A 45 -15.03 0.72 19.91
CA ARG A 45 -15.78 -0.04 20.90
C ARG A 45 -15.34 -1.49 20.99
N LYS A 46 -15.30 -2.21 19.86
CA LYS A 46 -15.00 -3.64 19.83
C LYS A 46 -13.53 -3.92 20.16
N SER A 47 -12.61 -3.04 19.79
CA SER A 47 -11.20 -3.16 20.20
C SER A 47 -11.02 -2.90 21.69
N ASP A 48 -11.78 -1.97 22.28
CA ASP A 48 -11.76 -1.72 23.72
C ASP A 48 -12.25 -2.94 24.52
N GLU A 49 -13.39 -3.53 24.12
CA GLU A 49 -13.94 -4.75 24.70
C GLU A 49 -12.93 -5.91 24.61
N LEU A 50 -12.27 -6.10 23.45
CA LEU A 50 -11.27 -7.14 23.28
C LEU A 50 -10.00 -6.90 24.12
N MET A 51 -9.50 -5.66 24.18
CA MET A 51 -8.33 -5.33 24.99
C MET A 51 -8.57 -5.52 26.49
N ASP A 52 -9.82 -5.37 26.94
CA ASP A 52 -10.21 -5.69 28.32
C ASP A 52 -10.12 -7.17 28.64
N GLN A 53 -10.49 -8.02 27.68
CA GLN A 53 -10.44 -9.47 27.80
C GLN A 53 -9.01 -10.02 27.71
N VAL A 54 -8.26 -9.56 26.70
CA VAL A 54 -6.92 -10.09 26.36
C VAL A 54 -5.84 -9.50 27.24
N LYS A 55 -5.99 -8.22 27.67
CA LYS A 55 -5.02 -7.44 28.46
C LYS A 55 -3.61 -7.50 27.84
N PRO A 56 -3.44 -7.08 26.59
CA PRO A 56 -2.14 -7.18 25.92
C PRO A 56 -1.11 -6.25 26.56
N ASP A 57 0.17 -6.66 26.54
CA ASP A 57 1.28 -5.86 27.01
C ASP A 57 1.65 -4.73 26.05
N ALA A 58 1.34 -4.89 24.76
CA ALA A 58 1.60 -3.93 23.70
C ALA A 58 0.61 -4.06 22.56
N LEU A 59 0.40 -2.97 21.81
CA LEU A 59 -0.34 -2.94 20.56
C LEU A 59 0.61 -2.59 19.42
N LEU A 60 0.64 -3.44 18.37
CA LEU A 60 1.31 -3.14 17.10
C LEU A 60 0.27 -2.84 16.03
N LEU A 61 0.43 -1.71 15.36
CA LEU A 61 -0.39 -1.25 14.22
C LEU A 61 0.48 -1.11 12.97
N TYR A 62 -0.11 -1.32 11.81
CA TYR A 62 0.53 -1.08 10.51
C TYR A 62 -0.38 -0.24 9.62
N GLY A 63 0.13 0.87 9.08
CA GLY A 63 -0.57 1.73 8.13
C GLY A 63 -1.64 2.63 8.77
N ASP A 64 -2.67 2.96 7.98
CA ASP A 64 -3.51 4.13 8.21
C ASP A 64 -5.01 3.91 7.98
N THR A 65 -5.43 2.68 7.80
CA THR A 65 -6.85 2.37 7.60
C THR A 65 -7.68 2.65 8.87
N ASN A 66 -9.00 2.62 8.75
CA ASN A 66 -9.88 2.80 9.91
C ASN A 66 -9.61 1.81 11.05
N SER A 67 -9.01 0.66 10.78
CA SER A 67 -8.57 -0.31 11.80
C SER A 67 -7.60 0.30 12.81
N CYS A 68 -6.76 1.24 12.36
CA CYS A 68 -5.75 1.87 13.20
C CYS A 68 -6.34 2.82 14.25
N ILE A 69 -7.62 3.21 14.14
CA ILE A 69 -8.31 4.03 15.15
C ILE A 69 -8.48 3.27 16.48
N SER A 70 -8.26 1.96 16.51
CA SER A 70 -8.10 1.18 17.75
C SER A 70 -7.01 1.72 18.69
N VAL A 71 -6.11 2.56 18.17
CA VAL A 71 -5.11 3.32 18.94
C VAL A 71 -5.75 4.10 20.10
N ILE A 72 -6.96 4.64 19.91
CA ILE A 72 -7.68 5.41 20.95
C ILE A 72 -7.98 4.53 22.15
N SER A 73 -8.49 3.32 21.94
CA SER A 73 -8.78 2.34 22.99
C SER A 73 -7.51 1.93 23.73
N ALA A 74 -6.45 1.60 23.01
CA ALA A 74 -5.18 1.22 23.61
C ALA A 74 -4.57 2.35 24.47
N LYS A 75 -4.61 3.59 23.97
CA LYS A 75 -4.11 4.76 24.70
C LYS A 75 -4.90 5.00 25.99
N ARG A 76 -6.22 4.88 25.96
CA ARG A 76 -7.08 4.99 27.14
C ARG A 76 -6.82 3.90 28.18
N ARG A 77 -6.42 2.71 27.73
CA ARG A 77 -6.07 1.57 28.58
C ARG A 77 -4.62 1.56 29.04
N LYS A 78 -3.83 2.58 28.66
CA LYS A 78 -2.40 2.69 29.00
C LYS A 78 -1.59 1.48 28.51
N ILE A 79 -1.93 0.98 27.31
CA ILE A 79 -1.20 -0.09 26.61
C ILE A 79 -0.14 0.61 25.74
N PRO A 80 1.13 0.25 25.80
CA PRO A 80 2.18 0.72 24.89
C PRO A 80 1.82 0.48 23.42
N ILE A 81 1.97 1.51 22.58
CA ILE A 81 1.53 1.51 21.19
C ILE A 81 2.71 1.70 20.25
N PHE A 82 2.83 0.79 19.29
CA PHE A 82 3.86 0.76 18.25
C PHE A 82 3.18 0.88 16.89
N HIS A 83 3.58 1.88 16.09
CA HIS A 83 2.98 2.14 14.79
C HIS A 83 4.02 2.00 13.67
N MET A 84 3.84 1.02 12.79
CA MET A 84 4.61 0.83 11.56
C MET A 84 3.99 1.64 10.43
N GLU A 85 4.80 2.04 9.45
CA GLU A 85 4.42 2.93 8.35
C GLU A 85 3.99 4.33 8.84
N ALA A 86 4.52 4.73 9.97
CA ALA A 86 4.24 6.02 10.58
C ALA A 86 4.85 7.19 9.78
N GLY A 87 4.20 8.34 9.82
CA GLY A 87 4.72 9.59 9.28
C GLY A 87 4.50 9.81 7.79
N ASN A 88 3.83 8.92 7.07
CA ASN A 88 3.46 9.18 5.69
C ASN A 88 2.50 10.36 5.61
N ARG A 89 2.76 11.28 4.65
CA ARG A 89 1.93 12.46 4.38
C ARG A 89 1.79 12.67 2.88
N CYS A 90 0.57 12.91 2.43
CA CYS A 90 0.31 13.40 1.08
C CYS A 90 -0.08 14.89 1.07
N PHE A 91 -0.27 15.49 2.26
CA PHE A 91 -0.70 16.88 2.47
C PHE A 91 -2.03 17.24 1.76
N ASP A 92 -2.82 16.23 1.43
CA ASP A 92 -4.14 16.38 0.83
C ASP A 92 -5.22 15.83 1.76
N GLN A 93 -5.97 16.74 2.38
CA GLN A 93 -7.02 16.35 3.35
C GLN A 93 -8.27 15.74 2.70
N ARG A 94 -8.34 15.69 1.37
CA ARG A 94 -9.39 14.94 0.66
C ARG A 94 -9.16 13.42 0.75
N VAL A 95 -7.95 13.02 1.07
CA VAL A 95 -7.59 11.61 1.30
C VAL A 95 -7.97 11.23 2.74
N PRO A 96 -8.95 10.33 2.95
CA PRO A 96 -9.43 9.98 4.29
C PRO A 96 -8.33 9.47 5.23
N GLU A 97 -7.37 8.74 4.69
CA GLU A 97 -6.23 8.18 5.40
C GLU A 97 -5.32 9.26 6.01
N GLU A 98 -5.28 10.46 5.43
CA GLU A 98 -4.46 11.56 5.96
C GLU A 98 -4.91 11.99 7.37
N ILE A 99 -6.20 11.87 7.66
CA ILE A 99 -6.76 12.14 8.99
C ILE A 99 -6.33 11.03 9.96
N ASN A 100 -6.49 9.78 9.54
CA ASN A 100 -6.13 8.61 10.34
C ASN A 100 -4.64 8.62 10.72
N ARG A 101 -3.75 8.94 9.75
CA ARG A 101 -2.30 9.05 9.97
C ARG A 101 -1.97 9.97 11.13
N LYS A 102 -2.51 11.19 11.11
CA LYS A 102 -2.27 12.17 12.18
C LYS A 102 -2.74 11.66 13.55
N ILE A 103 -3.93 11.05 13.60
CA ILE A 103 -4.45 10.49 14.85
C ILE A 103 -3.54 9.38 15.36
N VAL A 104 -3.19 8.43 14.51
CA VAL A 104 -2.42 7.25 14.90
C VAL A 104 -0.99 7.61 15.30
N ASP A 105 -0.32 8.46 14.51
CA ASP A 105 1.04 8.91 14.77
C ASP A 105 1.16 9.65 16.11
N HIS A 106 0.23 10.57 16.39
CA HIS A 106 0.30 11.37 17.62
C HIS A 106 -0.19 10.62 18.87
N LEU A 107 -0.93 9.54 18.73
CA LEU A 107 -1.32 8.70 19.86
C LEU A 107 -0.37 7.54 20.11
N SER A 108 0.43 7.15 19.14
CA SER A 108 1.42 6.07 19.30
C SER A 108 2.57 6.50 20.19
N ASP A 109 3.09 5.56 20.97
CA ASP A 109 4.23 5.80 21.86
C ASP A 109 5.56 5.67 21.12
N ILE A 110 5.63 4.73 20.15
CA ILE A 110 6.78 4.56 19.26
C ILE A 110 6.26 4.54 17.82
N ASN A 111 6.78 5.45 17.01
CA ASN A 111 6.54 5.54 15.58
C ASN A 111 7.70 4.94 14.80
N MET A 112 7.40 4.03 13.88
CA MET A 112 8.36 3.31 13.05
C MET A 112 8.17 3.66 11.57
N PRO A 113 8.68 4.82 11.12
CA PRO A 113 8.58 5.23 9.72
C PRO A 113 9.38 4.32 8.80
N LEU A 114 8.91 4.20 7.55
CA LEU A 114 9.60 3.45 6.50
C LEU A 114 10.78 4.23 5.92
N SER A 115 10.64 5.55 5.77
CA SER A 115 11.61 6.41 5.11
C SER A 115 12.11 7.56 6.00
N GLU A 116 13.21 8.16 5.59
CA GLU A 116 13.74 9.35 6.26
C GLU A 116 12.83 10.58 6.05
N HIS A 117 12.09 10.65 4.94
CA HIS A 117 11.07 11.68 4.74
C HIS A 117 9.96 11.59 5.78
N ALA A 118 9.38 10.40 5.95
CA ALA A 118 8.34 10.16 6.94
C ALA A 118 8.84 10.48 8.37
N ARG A 119 10.09 10.11 8.68
CA ARG A 119 10.72 10.47 9.95
C ARG A 119 10.81 11.97 10.16
N LYS A 120 11.27 12.72 9.14
CA LYS A 120 11.38 14.19 9.20
C LYS A 120 10.03 14.85 9.41
N TYR A 121 8.95 14.36 8.78
CA TYR A 121 7.60 14.88 8.99
C TYR A 121 7.17 14.73 10.46
N LEU A 122 7.34 13.56 11.05
CA LEU A 122 7.01 13.32 12.45
C LEU A 122 7.79 14.24 13.41
N LEU A 123 9.09 14.43 13.16
CA LEU A 123 9.91 15.34 13.97
C LEU A 123 9.47 16.80 13.80
N ALA A 124 9.11 17.21 12.57
CA ALA A 124 8.59 18.56 12.31
C ALA A 124 7.21 18.80 12.95
N GLU A 125 6.41 17.76 13.12
CA GLU A 125 5.13 17.80 13.84
C GLU A 125 5.30 17.79 15.38
N GLY A 126 6.55 17.77 15.87
CA GLY A 126 6.87 17.91 17.28
C GLY A 126 6.95 16.59 18.06
N LEU A 127 7.01 15.44 17.39
CA LEU A 127 7.26 14.17 18.06
C LEU A 127 8.70 14.10 18.55
N ARG A 128 8.89 13.48 19.71
CA ARG A 128 10.20 13.36 20.35
C ARG A 128 11.12 12.43 19.56
N PRO A 129 12.37 12.83 19.25
CA PRO A 129 13.25 12.05 18.38
C PRO A 129 13.49 10.61 18.84
N GLU A 130 13.54 10.37 20.16
CA GLU A 130 13.76 9.04 20.74
C GLU A 130 12.55 8.10 20.59
N THR A 131 11.39 8.64 20.21
CA THR A 131 10.16 7.85 19.95
C THR A 131 9.91 7.60 18.47
N VAL A 132 10.80 8.10 17.58
CA VAL A 132 10.68 7.95 16.13
C VAL A 132 11.87 7.14 15.62
N ILE A 133 11.64 5.85 15.37
CA ILE A 133 12.67 4.86 15.04
C ILE A 133 12.46 4.32 13.65
N LYS A 134 13.26 4.79 12.67
CA LYS A 134 13.14 4.32 11.28
C LYS A 134 13.50 2.85 11.16
N THR A 135 12.56 2.06 10.64
CA THR A 135 12.74 0.61 10.41
C THR A 135 13.08 0.27 8.97
N GLY A 136 12.68 1.09 8.01
CA GLY A 136 12.65 0.74 6.60
C GLY A 136 11.36 0.04 6.20
N SER A 137 11.16 -0.14 4.89
CA SER A 137 10.02 -0.88 4.36
C SER A 137 10.20 -2.39 4.53
N PRO A 138 9.16 -3.13 4.93
CA PRO A 138 9.19 -4.60 4.97
C PRO A 138 9.08 -5.25 3.58
N MET A 139 8.84 -4.48 2.51
CA MET A 139 8.57 -5.03 1.17
C MET A 139 9.72 -5.90 0.67
N THR A 140 10.96 -5.47 0.83
CA THR A 140 12.14 -6.29 0.44
C THR A 140 12.18 -7.64 1.19
N GLU A 141 11.89 -7.64 2.50
CA GLU A 141 11.84 -8.88 3.29
C GLU A 141 10.74 -9.82 2.78
N VAL A 142 9.56 -9.30 2.45
CA VAL A 142 8.44 -10.08 1.90
C VAL A 142 8.78 -10.64 0.52
N LEU A 143 9.36 -9.83 -0.37
CA LEU A 143 9.73 -10.25 -1.73
C LEU A 143 10.83 -11.32 -1.71
N ILE A 144 11.83 -11.19 -0.84
CA ILE A 144 12.89 -12.20 -0.66
C ILE A 144 12.28 -13.51 -0.13
N TYR A 145 11.37 -13.42 0.86
CA TYR A 145 10.73 -14.60 1.45
C TYR A 145 9.94 -15.42 0.42
N HIS A 146 9.25 -14.75 -0.51
CA HIS A 146 8.43 -15.37 -1.53
C HIS A 146 9.10 -15.48 -2.91
N LYS A 147 10.40 -15.21 -3.00
CA LYS A 147 11.11 -15.14 -4.29
C LYS A 147 10.92 -16.39 -5.15
N ALA A 148 11.10 -17.58 -4.57
CA ALA A 148 10.96 -18.83 -5.32
C ALA A 148 9.53 -19.03 -5.87
N GLU A 149 8.52 -18.71 -5.07
CA GLU A 149 7.11 -18.84 -5.47
C GLU A 149 6.74 -17.85 -6.59
N ILE A 150 7.32 -16.63 -6.56
CA ILE A 150 7.16 -15.64 -7.62
C ILE A 150 7.86 -16.11 -8.90
N GLU A 151 9.09 -16.64 -8.79
CA GLU A 151 9.86 -17.10 -9.95
C GLU A 151 9.21 -18.31 -10.65
N GLU A 152 8.64 -19.24 -9.88
CA GLU A 152 7.97 -20.44 -10.39
C GLU A 152 6.52 -20.21 -10.85
N ASN A 153 5.96 -19.01 -10.63
CA ASN A 153 4.56 -18.71 -10.94
C ASN A 153 4.31 -18.72 -12.46
N ASP A 154 3.29 -19.43 -12.89
CA ASP A 154 2.95 -19.69 -14.29
C ASP A 154 1.90 -18.72 -14.88
N VAL A 155 1.62 -17.59 -14.21
CA VAL A 155 0.59 -16.62 -14.63
C VAL A 155 0.78 -16.12 -16.07
N LEU A 156 2.02 -15.96 -16.53
CA LEU A 156 2.27 -15.54 -17.92
C LEU A 156 1.76 -16.57 -18.93
N GLU A 157 1.99 -17.87 -18.67
CA GLU A 157 1.51 -18.96 -19.52
C GLU A 157 -0.03 -19.05 -19.47
N LYS A 158 -0.61 -18.99 -18.27
CA LYS A 158 -2.05 -19.04 -18.05
C LYS A 158 -2.79 -17.94 -18.79
N GLU A 159 -2.25 -16.73 -18.78
CA GLU A 159 -2.87 -15.55 -19.41
C GLU A 159 -2.38 -15.34 -20.85
N GLY A 160 -1.55 -16.24 -21.39
CA GLY A 160 -1.01 -16.14 -22.75
C GLY A 160 -0.20 -14.88 -23.00
N LEU A 161 0.55 -14.44 -21.99
CA LEU A 161 1.37 -13.22 -22.00
C LEU A 161 2.84 -13.55 -22.23
N LYS A 162 3.57 -12.61 -22.84
CA LYS A 162 5.01 -12.70 -23.04
C LYS A 162 5.69 -11.50 -22.40
N LYS A 163 6.89 -11.71 -21.88
CA LYS A 163 7.70 -10.64 -21.30
C LYS A 163 7.84 -9.46 -22.26
N GLY A 164 7.54 -8.26 -21.80
CA GLY A 164 7.65 -7.01 -22.54
C GLY A 164 6.55 -6.77 -23.59
N ASP A 165 5.54 -7.65 -23.70
CA ASP A 165 4.48 -7.53 -24.72
C ASP A 165 3.14 -7.03 -24.16
N TYR A 166 3.09 -6.61 -22.91
CA TYR A 166 1.88 -6.08 -22.27
C TYR A 166 2.19 -5.00 -21.26
N PHE A 167 1.17 -4.22 -20.96
CA PHE A 167 1.11 -3.31 -19.82
C PHE A 167 0.31 -3.96 -18.70
N ILE A 168 0.71 -3.77 -17.46
CA ILE A 168 -0.11 -4.09 -16.29
C ILE A 168 -0.60 -2.81 -15.64
N VAL A 169 -1.91 -2.71 -15.42
CA VAL A 169 -2.57 -1.53 -14.86
C VAL A 169 -3.31 -1.90 -13.59
N SER A 170 -3.12 -1.14 -12.53
CA SER A 170 -3.90 -1.26 -11.29
C SER A 170 -4.37 0.11 -10.83
N THR A 171 -5.69 0.28 -10.71
CA THR A 171 -6.29 1.53 -10.25
C THR A 171 -7.48 1.23 -9.34
N HIS A 172 -7.49 1.87 -8.17
CA HIS A 172 -8.50 1.64 -7.13
C HIS A 172 -8.77 2.87 -6.24
N ARG A 173 -7.99 3.93 -6.39
CA ARG A 173 -8.13 5.14 -5.58
C ARG A 173 -9.43 5.86 -5.87
N GLU A 174 -10.08 6.38 -4.80
CA GLU A 174 -11.36 7.08 -4.87
C GLU A 174 -11.32 8.25 -5.84
N GLU A 175 -10.27 9.06 -5.77
CA GLU A 175 -10.07 10.21 -6.63
C GLU A 175 -10.03 9.88 -8.12
N ASN A 176 -9.61 8.67 -8.48
CA ASN A 176 -9.55 8.22 -9.89
C ASN A 176 -10.83 7.52 -10.34
N VAL A 177 -11.44 6.72 -9.46
CA VAL A 177 -12.57 5.84 -9.82
C VAL A 177 -13.91 6.55 -9.63
N ASP A 178 -14.09 7.34 -8.58
CA ASP A 178 -15.39 7.94 -8.24
C ASP A 178 -15.65 9.23 -9.04
N SER A 179 -14.61 9.94 -9.48
CA SER A 179 -14.72 11.10 -10.36
C SER A 179 -15.05 10.66 -11.79
N GLU A 180 -16.18 11.09 -12.33
CA GLU A 180 -16.59 10.78 -13.72
C GLU A 180 -15.54 11.23 -14.73
N LYS A 181 -14.98 12.43 -14.55
CA LYS A 181 -13.94 12.96 -15.42
C LYS A 181 -12.69 12.09 -15.37
N ASN A 182 -12.17 11.83 -14.16
CA ASN A 182 -10.94 11.06 -13.99
C ASN A 182 -11.09 9.63 -14.51
N PHE A 183 -12.25 9.03 -14.29
CA PHE A 183 -12.53 7.69 -14.79
C PHE A 183 -12.64 7.64 -16.32
N SER A 184 -13.25 8.64 -16.95
CA SER A 184 -13.27 8.80 -18.41
C SER A 184 -11.88 9.02 -18.98
N ASP A 185 -11.06 9.87 -18.34
CA ASP A 185 -9.68 10.12 -18.73
C ASP A 185 -8.82 8.84 -18.61
N LEU A 186 -9.04 8.03 -17.57
CA LEU A 186 -8.41 6.72 -17.42
C LEU A 186 -8.73 5.80 -18.60
N LEU A 187 -10.01 5.59 -18.91
CA LEU A 187 -10.43 4.72 -20.01
C LEU A 187 -9.91 5.20 -21.37
N SER A 188 -9.88 6.52 -21.59
CA SER A 188 -9.30 7.13 -22.79
C SER A 188 -7.80 6.87 -22.88
N SER A 189 -7.08 6.98 -21.75
CA SER A 189 -5.65 6.73 -21.68
C SER A 189 -5.29 5.27 -21.98
N LEU A 190 -6.10 4.30 -21.51
CA LEU A 190 -5.89 2.88 -21.84
C LEU A 190 -5.98 2.63 -23.37
N ASN A 191 -6.95 3.25 -24.05
CA ASN A 191 -7.05 3.16 -25.50
C ASN A 191 -5.87 3.82 -26.20
N ALA A 192 -5.44 5.01 -25.77
CA ALA A 192 -4.28 5.71 -26.33
C ALA A 192 -2.99 4.89 -26.19
N ILE A 193 -2.82 4.16 -25.08
CA ILE A 193 -1.68 3.25 -24.90
C ILE A 193 -1.71 2.11 -25.94
N VAL A 194 -2.85 1.47 -26.13
CA VAL A 194 -3.01 0.41 -27.15
C VAL A 194 -2.72 0.96 -28.55
N ASP A 195 -3.29 2.12 -28.89
CA ASP A 195 -3.11 2.74 -30.22
C ASP A 195 -1.65 3.07 -30.51
N LYS A 196 -0.88 3.54 -29.50
CA LYS A 196 0.52 3.91 -29.67
C LYS A 196 1.46 2.68 -29.67
N TYR A 197 1.27 1.75 -28.77
CA TYR A 197 2.24 0.68 -28.52
C TYR A 197 1.86 -0.68 -29.13
N HIS A 198 0.61 -0.86 -29.56
CA HIS A 198 0.08 -2.12 -30.11
C HIS A 198 0.36 -3.34 -29.20
N LYS A 199 0.32 -3.13 -27.88
CA LYS A 199 0.51 -4.16 -26.85
C LYS A 199 -0.76 -4.32 -26.04
N LYS A 200 -0.96 -5.53 -25.47
CA LYS A 200 -2.06 -5.78 -24.54
C LYS A 200 -1.98 -4.87 -23.32
N VAL A 201 -3.13 -4.45 -22.81
CA VAL A 201 -3.28 -3.74 -21.54
C VAL A 201 -4.09 -4.62 -20.60
N ILE A 202 -3.44 -5.18 -19.60
CA ILE A 202 -4.06 -6.02 -18.59
C ILE A 202 -4.41 -5.15 -17.38
N VAL A 203 -5.69 -5.01 -17.09
CA VAL A 203 -6.17 -4.22 -15.93
C VAL A 203 -6.53 -5.17 -14.80
N SER A 204 -5.74 -5.15 -13.73
CA SER A 204 -6.09 -5.80 -12.46
C SER A 204 -7.22 -5.01 -11.81
N THR A 205 -8.46 -5.48 -12.00
CA THR A 205 -9.66 -4.69 -11.75
C THR A 205 -10.13 -4.85 -10.31
N HIS A 206 -9.80 -3.88 -9.47
CA HIS A 206 -10.28 -3.82 -8.10
C HIS A 206 -11.82 -3.84 -8.04
N PRO A 207 -12.46 -4.42 -7.01
CA PRO A 207 -13.92 -4.45 -6.85
C PRO A 207 -14.60 -3.09 -7.00
N ARG A 208 -14.01 -2.01 -6.50
CA ARG A 208 -14.50 -0.63 -6.68
C ARG A 208 -14.56 -0.25 -8.16
N THR A 209 -13.48 -0.48 -8.89
CA THR A 209 -13.37 -0.19 -10.33
C THR A 209 -14.37 -1.01 -11.13
N ARG A 210 -14.55 -2.28 -10.77
CA ARG A 210 -15.56 -3.17 -11.38
C ARG A 210 -16.98 -2.62 -11.19
N LYS A 211 -17.34 -2.26 -9.94
CA LYS A 211 -18.65 -1.65 -9.63
C LYS A 211 -18.88 -0.36 -10.43
N LYS A 212 -17.83 0.46 -10.60
CA LYS A 212 -17.94 1.68 -11.42
C LYS A 212 -18.19 1.36 -12.88
N LEU A 213 -17.45 0.43 -13.49
CA LEU A 213 -17.65 -0.03 -14.88
C LEU A 213 -19.09 -0.53 -15.09
N GLU A 214 -19.59 -1.36 -14.18
CA GLU A 214 -20.96 -1.89 -14.20
C GLU A 214 -21.99 -0.76 -14.09
N SER A 215 -21.79 0.20 -13.18
CA SER A 215 -22.73 1.31 -12.93
C SER A 215 -22.93 2.24 -14.12
N ILE A 216 -21.89 2.41 -14.94
CA ILE A 216 -21.95 3.23 -16.16
C ILE A 216 -22.32 2.41 -17.40
N GLY A 217 -22.59 1.11 -17.25
CA GLY A 217 -22.89 0.21 -18.39
C GLY A 217 -21.74 0.11 -19.39
N PHE A 218 -20.48 0.15 -18.90
CA PHE A 218 -19.30 0.13 -19.76
C PHE A 218 -19.22 -1.16 -20.58
N ILE A 219 -19.11 -1.02 -21.89
CA ILE A 219 -18.85 -2.13 -22.83
C ILE A 219 -17.45 -1.92 -23.41
N ASN A 220 -16.56 -2.84 -23.09
CA ASN A 220 -15.21 -2.81 -23.65
C ASN A 220 -15.26 -3.20 -25.14
N SER A 221 -14.95 -2.26 -26.02
CA SER A 221 -14.89 -2.48 -27.46
C SER A 221 -13.47 -2.78 -27.98
N ASN A 222 -12.45 -2.62 -27.13
CA ASN A 222 -11.06 -2.83 -27.53
C ASN A 222 -10.57 -4.20 -27.03
N PRO A 223 -10.37 -5.19 -27.94
CA PRO A 223 -9.96 -6.53 -27.53
C PRO A 223 -8.53 -6.60 -26.96
N MET A 224 -7.74 -5.54 -27.11
CA MET A 224 -6.40 -5.44 -26.54
C MET A 224 -6.39 -4.96 -25.08
N ILE A 225 -7.55 -4.55 -24.54
CA ILE A 225 -7.69 -4.16 -23.13
C ILE A 225 -8.48 -5.27 -22.43
N GLU A 226 -7.90 -5.88 -21.42
CA GLU A 226 -8.53 -6.96 -20.67
C GLU A 226 -8.72 -6.55 -19.21
N PHE A 227 -9.97 -6.44 -18.77
CA PHE A 227 -10.34 -6.14 -17.37
C PHE A 227 -10.46 -7.45 -16.60
N MET A 228 -9.40 -7.84 -15.90
CA MET A 228 -9.30 -9.11 -15.19
C MET A 228 -9.69 -8.95 -13.71
N LYS A 229 -10.02 -10.05 -13.06
CA LYS A 229 -10.14 -10.07 -11.60
C LYS A 229 -8.80 -9.68 -10.98
N PRO A 230 -8.79 -9.13 -9.74
CA PRO A 230 -7.54 -8.88 -9.04
C PRO A 230 -6.69 -10.15 -8.99
N PHE A 231 -5.42 -9.99 -9.33
CA PHE A 231 -4.44 -11.05 -9.20
C PHE A 231 -4.03 -11.21 -7.74
N GLY A 232 -3.61 -12.40 -7.37
CA GLY A 232 -2.94 -12.62 -6.11
C GLY A 232 -1.57 -11.96 -6.04
N PHE A 233 -0.96 -11.91 -4.85
CA PHE A 233 0.30 -11.19 -4.64
C PHE A 233 1.43 -11.74 -5.55
N MET A 234 1.62 -13.06 -5.56
CA MET A 234 2.71 -13.68 -6.35
C MET A 234 2.51 -13.49 -7.85
N GLU A 235 1.27 -13.66 -8.32
CA GLU A 235 0.91 -13.44 -9.71
C GLU A 235 1.13 -11.99 -10.13
N TYR A 236 0.69 -11.03 -9.29
CA TYR A 236 0.81 -9.62 -9.59
C TYR A 236 2.26 -9.16 -9.65
N ILE A 237 3.11 -9.58 -8.70
CA ILE A 237 4.55 -9.29 -8.73
C ILE A 237 5.21 -9.90 -9.97
N LYS A 238 4.86 -11.16 -10.33
CA LYS A 238 5.38 -11.80 -11.57
C LYS A 238 4.97 -11.02 -12.81
N LEU A 239 3.72 -10.54 -12.87
CA LEU A 239 3.24 -9.72 -13.99
C LEU A 239 3.96 -8.38 -14.07
N GLN A 240 4.19 -7.69 -12.93
CA GLN A 240 4.92 -6.43 -12.92
C GLN A 240 6.36 -6.57 -13.44
N GLN A 241 7.09 -7.59 -12.97
CA GLN A 241 8.48 -7.85 -13.40
C GLN A 241 8.63 -8.16 -14.90
N ASN A 242 7.57 -8.59 -15.55
CA ASN A 242 7.57 -8.98 -16.95
C ASN A 242 6.77 -8.04 -17.87
N ALA A 243 6.14 -7.00 -17.33
CA ALA A 243 5.43 -6.01 -18.11
C ALA A 243 6.39 -5.14 -18.94
N PHE A 244 5.89 -4.56 -20.03
CA PHE A 244 6.57 -3.51 -20.75
C PHE A 244 6.68 -2.24 -19.91
N CYS A 245 5.60 -1.89 -19.22
CA CYS A 245 5.56 -0.82 -18.22
C CYS A 245 4.39 -1.08 -17.27
N VAL A 246 4.57 -0.72 -16.00
CA VAL A 246 3.54 -0.80 -14.96
C VAL A 246 2.91 0.56 -14.75
N ILE A 247 1.57 0.60 -14.66
CA ILE A 247 0.78 1.82 -14.47
C ILE A 247 -0.08 1.62 -13.23
N SER A 248 0.11 2.43 -12.18
CA SER A 248 -0.60 2.21 -10.92
C SER A 248 -0.92 3.49 -10.17
N ASP A 249 -1.99 3.47 -9.37
CA ASP A 249 -2.27 4.49 -8.35
C ASP A 249 -1.98 3.99 -6.91
N SER A 250 -1.43 2.79 -6.78
CA SER A 250 -0.99 2.27 -5.48
C SER A 250 0.25 3.01 -4.96
N GLY A 251 0.34 3.21 -3.64
CA GLY A 251 1.56 3.73 -3.02
C GLY A 251 2.73 2.75 -3.09
N THR A 252 2.45 1.44 -3.08
CA THR A 252 3.48 0.39 -3.09
C THR A 252 4.24 0.27 -4.42
N ILE A 253 3.71 0.84 -5.52
CA ILE A 253 4.41 0.81 -6.82
C ILE A 253 5.81 1.44 -6.73
N THR A 254 5.98 2.46 -5.90
CA THR A 254 7.28 3.09 -5.68
C THR A 254 8.27 2.11 -5.03
N GLU A 255 7.80 1.32 -4.05
CA GLU A 255 8.61 0.28 -3.41
C GLU A 255 8.92 -0.86 -4.38
N GLU A 256 7.88 -1.39 -5.02
CA GLU A 256 7.96 -2.53 -5.95
C GLU A 256 8.87 -2.23 -7.14
N SER A 257 8.71 -1.08 -7.79
CA SER A 257 9.54 -0.66 -8.94
C SER A 257 11.00 -0.47 -8.51
N SER A 258 11.26 0.19 -7.38
CA SER A 258 12.59 0.42 -6.85
C SER A 258 13.33 -0.87 -6.46
N ILE A 259 12.62 -1.83 -5.84
CA ILE A 259 13.23 -3.09 -5.37
C ILE A 259 13.42 -4.10 -6.50
N LEU A 260 12.47 -4.13 -7.44
CA LEU A 260 12.43 -5.15 -8.51
C LEU A 260 12.93 -4.63 -9.86
N HIS A 261 13.30 -3.34 -9.95
CA HIS A 261 13.92 -2.72 -11.12
C HIS A 261 13.11 -2.90 -12.42
N PHE A 262 11.84 -2.50 -12.43
CA PHE A 262 11.00 -2.48 -13.64
C PHE A 262 10.45 -1.09 -13.93
N PRO A 263 10.24 -0.71 -15.20
CA PRO A 263 9.72 0.60 -15.56
C PRO A 263 8.27 0.77 -15.10
N ALA A 264 8.00 1.88 -14.41
CA ALA A 264 6.68 2.20 -13.89
C ALA A 264 6.36 3.69 -13.95
N ILE A 265 5.06 4.00 -14.02
CA ILE A 265 4.52 5.33 -13.80
C ILE A 265 3.40 5.29 -12.78
N THR A 266 3.20 6.38 -12.05
CA THR A 266 2.03 6.52 -11.18
C THR A 266 1.06 7.54 -11.74
N ILE A 267 -0.23 7.15 -11.83
CA ILE A 267 -1.32 7.99 -12.32
C ILE A 267 -1.99 8.82 -11.22
N ARG A 268 -1.31 9.00 -10.09
CA ARG A 268 -1.76 9.86 -8.99
C ARG A 268 -1.49 11.33 -9.28
N GLN A 269 -2.25 12.20 -8.59
CA GLN A 269 -2.03 13.65 -8.58
C GLN A 269 -1.33 14.13 -7.30
N ALA A 270 -1.28 13.29 -6.27
CA ALA A 270 -0.53 13.48 -5.04
C ALA A 270 0.08 12.15 -4.61
N HIS A 271 1.24 12.18 -3.97
CA HIS A 271 1.91 10.95 -3.55
C HIS A 271 2.36 11.00 -2.09
N GLU A 272 2.56 9.83 -1.53
CA GLU A 272 2.93 9.61 -0.12
C GLU A 272 4.36 9.11 0.04
N ARG A 273 5.08 8.93 -1.07
CA ARG A 273 6.42 8.35 -1.16
C ARG A 273 7.40 9.31 -1.85
N PRO A 274 7.72 10.47 -1.23
CA PRO A 274 8.61 11.46 -1.84
C PRO A 274 10.02 10.93 -2.10
N GLU A 275 10.45 9.93 -1.34
CA GLU A 275 11.73 9.24 -1.55
C GLU A 275 11.85 8.60 -2.94
N GLY A 276 10.76 8.19 -3.56
CA GLY A 276 10.75 7.71 -4.93
C GLY A 276 11.01 8.82 -5.96
N MET A 277 10.66 10.04 -5.63
CA MET A 277 10.94 11.21 -6.49
C MET A 277 12.39 11.67 -6.33
N ASP A 278 12.96 11.57 -5.13
CA ASP A 278 14.37 11.87 -4.88
C ASP A 278 15.30 10.99 -5.73
N GLU A 279 14.97 9.71 -5.85
CA GLU A 279 15.74 8.74 -6.63
C GLU A 279 15.27 8.61 -8.10
N GLY A 280 14.21 9.34 -8.50
CA GLY A 280 13.69 9.30 -9.87
C GLY A 280 13.15 7.92 -10.29
N THR A 281 12.67 7.12 -9.34
CA THR A 281 12.26 5.72 -9.57
C THR A 281 11.09 5.59 -10.54
N LEU A 282 10.17 6.56 -10.55
CA LEU A 282 9.00 6.59 -11.43
C LEU A 282 8.55 8.02 -11.71
N ILE A 283 7.68 8.19 -12.71
CA ILE A 283 7.08 9.49 -13.05
C ILE A 283 5.64 9.53 -12.56
N MET A 284 5.25 10.63 -11.90
CA MET A 284 3.87 10.92 -11.53
C MET A 284 3.18 11.73 -12.62
N THR A 285 2.17 11.15 -13.28
CA THR A 285 1.56 11.69 -14.51
C THR A 285 0.19 12.32 -14.32
N GLY A 286 -0.55 11.89 -13.28
CA GLY A 286 -2.01 12.03 -13.28
C GLY A 286 -2.65 11.21 -14.41
N LEU A 287 -3.84 11.63 -14.87
CA LEU A 287 -4.65 10.88 -15.84
C LEU A 287 -4.69 11.52 -17.25
N ASN A 288 -3.86 12.50 -17.52
CA ASN A 288 -3.78 13.10 -18.87
C ASN A 288 -3.08 12.12 -19.83
N SER A 289 -3.75 11.72 -20.91
CA SER A 289 -3.27 10.72 -21.86
C SER A 289 -1.92 11.08 -22.48
N ASP A 290 -1.70 12.35 -22.86
CA ASP A 290 -0.44 12.79 -23.49
C ASP A 290 0.71 12.66 -22.49
N ARG A 291 0.49 13.04 -21.23
CA ARG A 291 1.50 12.93 -20.17
C ARG A 291 1.81 11.46 -19.83
N ILE A 292 0.79 10.60 -19.83
CA ILE A 292 0.97 9.16 -19.66
C ILE A 292 1.84 8.60 -20.80
N LEU A 293 1.53 8.91 -22.05
CA LEU A 293 2.27 8.42 -23.22
C LEU A 293 3.71 8.94 -23.25
N GLU A 294 3.94 10.23 -22.96
CA GLU A 294 5.28 10.81 -22.84
C GLU A 294 6.09 10.12 -21.74
N SER A 295 5.48 9.91 -20.58
CA SER A 295 6.16 9.31 -19.43
C SER A 295 6.49 7.84 -19.65
N ILE A 296 5.61 7.07 -20.27
CA ILE A 296 5.89 5.68 -20.67
C ILE A 296 7.09 5.64 -21.62
N GLU A 297 7.12 6.52 -22.62
CA GLU A 297 8.23 6.58 -23.59
C GLU A 297 9.56 6.87 -22.89
N ILE A 298 9.58 7.83 -21.96
CA ILE A 298 10.80 8.18 -21.21
C ILE A 298 11.25 7.02 -20.33
N VAL A 299 10.39 6.48 -19.46
CA VAL A 299 10.83 5.43 -18.52
C VAL A 299 11.24 4.14 -19.23
N THR A 300 10.56 3.80 -20.34
CA THR A 300 10.88 2.57 -21.08
C THR A 300 12.11 2.72 -21.98
N SER A 301 12.37 3.90 -22.58
CA SER A 301 13.57 4.16 -23.36
C SER A 301 14.81 4.19 -22.46
N GLN A 302 14.75 4.89 -21.33
CA GLN A 302 15.84 4.93 -20.35
C GLN A 302 16.17 3.51 -19.83
N TYR A 303 15.13 2.73 -19.48
CA TYR A 303 15.31 1.36 -19.04
C TYR A 303 15.90 0.43 -20.12
N ALA A 304 15.58 0.67 -21.38
CA ALA A 304 16.14 -0.10 -22.50
C ALA A 304 17.60 0.26 -22.79
N GLU A 305 18.01 1.50 -22.53
CA GLU A 305 19.40 1.96 -22.63
C GLU A 305 20.24 1.45 -21.45
N ASP A 306 19.69 1.52 -20.25
CA ASP A 306 20.36 1.10 -19.01
C ASP A 306 19.31 0.56 -18.02
N ALA A 307 19.28 -0.75 -17.82
CA ALA A 307 18.36 -1.36 -16.88
C ALA A 307 18.65 -0.98 -15.41
N ASP A 308 19.85 -0.51 -15.11
CA ASP A 308 20.24 -0.05 -13.78
C ASP A 308 19.84 1.43 -13.52
N VAL A 309 19.19 2.10 -14.48
CA VAL A 309 18.68 3.49 -14.30
C VAL A 309 17.69 3.60 -13.14
N ILE A 310 16.97 2.54 -12.83
CA ILE A 310 16.07 2.49 -11.68
C ILE A 310 16.88 2.11 -10.44
N HIS A 311 17.27 3.13 -9.67
CA HIS A 311 18.01 2.92 -8.44
C HIS A 311 17.12 2.40 -7.29
N SER A 312 17.69 1.51 -6.49
CA SER A 312 17.04 1.08 -5.24
C SER A 312 17.01 2.23 -4.24
N ILE A 313 15.84 2.53 -3.70
CA ILE A 313 15.67 3.51 -2.64
C ILE A 313 16.29 2.93 -1.36
N PRO A 314 17.29 3.62 -0.74
CA PRO A 314 18.00 3.09 0.43
C PRO A 314 17.07 2.73 1.61
N ASP A 315 15.98 3.47 1.77
CA ASP A 315 15.00 3.24 2.82
C ASP A 315 14.22 1.92 2.65
N TYR A 316 14.23 1.32 1.45
CA TYR A 316 13.54 0.07 1.14
C TYR A 316 14.49 -1.16 1.13
N ALA A 317 15.79 -0.95 1.26
CA ALA A 317 16.78 -2.03 1.15
C ALA A 317 16.85 -2.98 2.36
N SER A 318 16.10 -2.72 3.44
CA SER A 318 16.15 -3.56 4.65
C SER A 318 15.48 -4.91 4.45
N ASP A 319 16.21 -5.99 4.72
CA ASP A 319 15.76 -7.38 4.64
C ASP A 319 15.41 -8.02 6.01
N ASN A 320 15.37 -7.22 7.06
CA ASN A 320 15.22 -7.69 8.43
C ASN A 320 14.30 -6.79 9.30
N VAL A 321 13.33 -6.14 8.66
CA VAL A 321 12.40 -5.19 9.32
C VAL A 321 11.60 -5.87 10.43
N SER A 322 11.10 -7.08 10.19
CA SER A 322 10.35 -7.86 11.18
C SER A 322 11.16 -8.08 12.46
N LYS A 323 12.45 -8.42 12.34
CA LYS A 323 13.35 -8.61 13.48
C LYS A 323 13.64 -7.30 14.21
N LYS A 324 13.79 -6.18 13.48
CA LYS A 324 13.95 -4.84 14.09
C LYS A 324 12.70 -4.51 14.92
N VAL A 325 11.52 -4.67 14.36
CA VAL A 325 10.25 -4.35 15.02
C VAL A 325 10.08 -5.14 16.31
N VAL A 326 10.34 -6.46 16.32
CA VAL A 326 10.29 -7.28 17.54
C VAL A 326 11.24 -6.76 18.61
N ARG A 327 12.48 -6.42 18.24
CA ARG A 327 13.47 -5.87 19.19
C ARG A 327 13.03 -4.51 19.75
N ILE A 328 12.45 -3.64 18.93
CA ILE A 328 11.92 -2.35 19.37
C ILE A 328 10.78 -2.55 20.37
N ILE A 329 9.82 -3.41 20.07
CA ILE A 329 8.69 -3.71 20.96
C ILE A 329 9.21 -4.20 22.33
N LEU A 330 10.09 -5.18 22.34
CA LEU A 330 10.67 -5.73 23.57
C LEU A 330 11.48 -4.69 24.35
N SER A 331 12.19 -3.80 23.67
CA SER A 331 13.00 -2.76 24.33
C SER A 331 12.14 -1.65 24.93
N TYR A 332 11.05 -1.28 24.27
CA TYR A 332 10.31 -0.06 24.62
C TYR A 332 9.03 -0.31 25.41
N THR A 333 8.49 -1.53 25.48
CA THR A 333 7.27 -1.81 26.23
C THR A 333 7.40 -1.38 27.71
N ASP A 334 8.42 -1.86 28.40
CA ASP A 334 8.68 -1.50 29.81
C ASP A 334 9.15 -0.05 29.95
N TYR A 335 9.93 0.45 28.98
CA TYR A 335 10.34 1.86 28.96
C TYR A 335 9.11 2.78 28.97
N ILE A 336 8.12 2.54 28.10
CA ILE A 336 6.88 3.34 28.03
C ILE A 336 6.06 3.17 29.29
N ASN A 337 5.93 1.95 29.81
CA ASN A 337 5.20 1.71 31.06
C ASN A 337 5.80 2.53 32.23
N ARG A 338 7.13 2.61 32.35
CA ARG A 338 7.80 3.41 33.39
C ARG A 338 7.73 4.90 33.13
N THR A 339 8.05 5.35 31.92
CA THR A 339 8.29 6.78 31.65
C THR A 339 7.03 7.56 31.27
N VAL A 340 6.05 6.90 30.64
CA VAL A 340 4.79 7.53 30.21
C VAL A 340 3.67 7.24 31.19
N TRP A 341 3.55 6.00 31.61
CA TRP A 341 2.41 5.56 32.44
C TRP A 341 2.72 5.47 33.92
N HIS A 342 4.00 5.62 34.32
CA HIS A 342 4.46 5.52 35.71
C HIS A 342 3.96 4.25 36.42
N LYS A 343 3.93 3.14 35.68
CA LYS A 343 3.58 1.83 36.26
C LYS A 343 4.77 1.27 37.03
N GLU A 344 4.51 0.65 38.17
CA GLU A 344 5.47 -0.23 38.83
C GLU A 344 5.60 -1.51 38.00
N ILE A 345 6.82 -1.89 37.63
CA ILE A 345 7.12 -3.06 36.80
C ILE A 345 7.98 -4.02 37.62
#